data_77cea5f2f702492522bf9aaf636e8d1f
#
_entry.id   77cea5f2f702492522bf9aaf636e8d1f
#
_cell.length_a   1.000
_cell.length_b   1.000
_cell.length_c   1.000
_cell.angle_alpha   90.00
_cell.angle_beta   90.00
_cell.angle_gamma   90.00
#
_symmetry.space_group_name_H-M   'P 1'
#
loop_
_entity.id
_entity.type
_entity.pdbx_description
1 polymer ?
#
loop_
_entity_poly.entity_id
_entity_poly.type
_entity_poly.pdbx_seq_one_letter_code
_entity_poly.pdbx_strand_id
1 'polypeptide(L)'
;VGSEMCIRDSVSSRTDITEAYQVGGAAAKAAFEGHTGEMVALERISNDPYQCTTRLVDIHQIANFEKKVPLEWVNSYRTDMEPAFLQYARPLIQAELTPVYIDGLPRHIFMK
;
A
#
# COMPACT_ATOMS: atom_id res chain seq x y z
N VAL A 1 12.20 16.36 2.13
CA VAL A 1 11.64 15.75 0.92
C VAL A 1 12.53 14.63 0.45
N GLY A 2 13.84 14.84 0.30
CA GLY A 2 14.76 13.81 -0.18
C GLY A 2 14.90 12.60 0.73
N SER A 3 14.96 12.80 2.06
CA SER A 3 15.09 11.71 3.02
C SER A 3 13.85 10.82 3.09
N GLU A 4 12.67 11.39 3.00
CA GLU A 4 11.42 10.62 2.97
C GLU A 4 11.32 9.74 1.73
N MET A 5 11.69 10.27 0.58
CA MET A 5 11.72 9.50 -0.67
C MET A 5 12.71 8.35 -0.59
N CYS A 6 13.90 8.57 -0.01
CA CYS A 6 14.90 7.52 0.18
C CYS A 6 14.40 6.40 1.10
N ILE A 7 13.73 6.75 2.20
CA ILE A 7 13.17 5.76 3.13
C ILE A 7 12.11 4.92 2.43
N ARG A 8 11.19 5.56 1.71
CA ARG A 8 10.11 4.87 1.00
C ARG A 8 10.65 3.90 -0.06
N ASP A 9 11.67 4.29 -0.79
CA ASP A 9 12.26 3.45 -1.83
C ASP A 9 13.08 2.30 -1.25
N SER A 10 13.64 2.48 -0.06
CA SER A 10 14.52 1.49 0.57
C SER A 10 13.78 0.48 1.44
N VAL A 11 12.60 0.84 1.96
CA VAL A 11 11.81 -0.01 2.85
C VAL A 11 10.42 -0.22 2.25
N SER A 12 10.31 -1.26 1.45
CA SER A 12 9.06 -1.59 0.75
C SER A 12 8.82 -3.09 0.82
N SER A 13 7.57 -3.50 0.98
CA SER A 13 7.21 -4.91 0.84
C SER A 13 6.90 -5.24 -0.63
N ARG A 14 7.12 -6.50 -1.00
CA ARG A 14 6.77 -6.96 -2.34
C ARG A 14 5.26 -6.90 -2.57
N THR A 15 4.47 -7.16 -1.55
CA THR A 15 3.02 -7.07 -1.61
C THR A 15 2.57 -5.66 -1.99
N ASP A 16 3.09 -4.64 -1.33
CA ASP A 16 2.75 -3.25 -1.63
C ASP A 16 3.14 -2.86 -3.05
N ILE A 17 4.33 -3.26 -3.49
CA ILE A 17 4.81 -2.96 -4.84
C ILE A 17 3.94 -3.64 -5.89
N THR A 18 3.62 -4.91 -5.69
CA THR A 18 2.78 -5.67 -6.62
C THR A 18 1.38 -5.08 -6.71
N GLU A 19 0.79 -4.73 -5.58
CA GLU A 19 -0.54 -4.11 -5.55
C GLU A 19 -0.55 -2.72 -6.17
N ALA A 20 0.48 -1.92 -5.92
CA ALA A 20 0.63 -0.61 -6.55
C ALA A 20 0.72 -0.73 -8.07
N TYR A 21 1.46 -1.72 -8.57
CA TYR A 21 1.54 -2.01 -10.00
C TYR A 21 0.19 -2.41 -10.58
N GLN A 22 -0.54 -3.27 -9.88
CA GLN A 22 -1.89 -3.70 -10.31
C GLN A 22 -2.86 -2.52 -10.34
N VAL A 23 -2.84 -1.67 -9.34
CA VAL A 23 -3.69 -0.47 -9.28
C VAL A 23 -3.38 0.48 -10.43
N GLY A 24 -2.11 0.72 -10.72
CA GLY A 24 -1.69 1.56 -11.84
C GLY A 24 -2.16 1.01 -13.18
N GLY A 25 -2.00 -0.29 -13.39
CA GLY A 25 -2.47 -0.95 -14.60
C GLY A 25 -3.99 -0.90 -14.76
N ALA A 26 -4.72 -1.14 -13.67
CA ALA A 26 -6.18 -1.06 -13.67
C ALA A 26 -6.67 0.38 -13.93
N ALA A 27 -5.98 1.37 -13.38
CA ALA A 27 -6.31 2.78 -13.61
C ALA A 27 -6.10 3.18 -15.08
N ALA A 28 -5.00 2.75 -15.67
CA ALA A 28 -4.71 3.00 -17.08
C ALA A 28 -5.76 2.35 -17.99
N LYS A 29 -6.15 1.12 -17.69
CA LYS A 29 -7.19 0.41 -18.42
C LYS A 29 -8.54 1.11 -18.31
N ALA A 30 -8.91 1.54 -17.11
CA ALA A 30 -10.17 2.25 -16.88
C ALA A 30 -10.19 3.58 -17.63
N ALA A 31 -9.09 4.33 -17.64
CA ALA A 31 -8.99 5.57 -18.40
C ALA A 31 -9.14 5.32 -19.91
N PHE A 32 -8.54 4.26 -20.41
CA PHE A 32 -8.66 3.87 -21.82
C PHE A 32 -10.11 3.49 -22.20
N GLU A 33 -10.84 2.87 -21.26
CA GLU A 33 -12.24 2.51 -21.44
C GLU A 33 -13.20 3.68 -21.29
N GLY A 34 -12.72 4.88 -20.93
CA GLY A 34 -13.50 6.09 -20.85
C GLY A 34 -14.09 6.39 -19.48
N HIS A 35 -13.65 5.70 -18.42
CA HIS A 35 -14.07 6.02 -17.05
C HIS A 35 -13.44 7.32 -16.57
N THR A 36 -14.26 8.22 -16.01
CA THR A 36 -13.81 9.50 -15.45
C THR A 36 -14.46 9.74 -14.09
N GLY A 37 -13.78 10.49 -13.23
CA GLY A 37 -14.30 10.79 -11.89
C GLY A 37 -14.28 9.59 -10.95
N GLU A 38 -13.53 8.56 -11.28
CA GLU A 38 -13.40 7.34 -10.50
C GLU A 38 -11.94 7.06 -10.18
N MET A 39 -11.69 6.43 -9.04
CA MET A 39 -10.36 5.96 -8.71
C MET A 39 -10.37 4.45 -8.53
N VAL A 40 -9.22 3.84 -8.74
CA VAL A 40 -9.04 2.41 -8.48
C VAL A 40 -8.66 2.21 -7.01
N ALA A 41 -9.46 1.40 -6.32
CA ALA A 41 -9.22 1.05 -4.94
C ALA A 41 -8.88 -0.43 -4.83
N LEU A 42 -8.19 -0.78 -3.75
CA LEU A 42 -7.91 -2.17 -3.42
C LEU A 42 -9.02 -2.71 -2.52
N GLU A 43 -9.53 -3.87 -2.85
CA GLU A 43 -10.53 -4.57 -2.06
C GLU A 43 -9.96 -5.91 -1.60
N ARG A 44 -9.84 -6.08 -0.29
CA ARG A 44 -9.37 -7.33 0.29
C ARG A 44 -10.50 -8.36 0.27
N ILE A 45 -10.25 -9.49 -0.38
CA ILE A 45 -11.22 -10.58 -0.50
C ILE A 45 -11.04 -11.58 0.65
N SER A 46 -9.79 -11.92 0.97
CA SER A 46 -9.47 -12.94 1.95
C SER A 46 -8.20 -12.60 2.72
N ASN A 47 -8.14 -13.01 4.00
CA ASN A 47 -6.96 -12.82 4.84
C ASN A 47 -6.03 -14.03 4.82
N ASP A 48 -6.57 -15.23 4.66
CA ASP A 48 -5.80 -16.47 4.68
C ASP A 48 -6.40 -17.50 3.71
N PRO A 49 -5.82 -17.68 2.51
CA PRO A 49 -4.69 -16.92 1.98
C PRO A 49 -5.07 -15.46 1.65
N TYR A 50 -4.09 -14.57 1.74
CA TYR A 50 -4.31 -13.16 1.41
C TYR A 50 -4.63 -13.02 -0.07
N GLN A 51 -5.76 -12.41 -0.36
CA GLN A 51 -6.18 -12.10 -1.72
C GLN A 51 -6.76 -10.69 -1.78
N CYS A 52 -6.37 -9.97 -2.80
CA CYS A 52 -6.80 -8.59 -3.02
C CYS A 52 -7.14 -8.39 -4.50
N THR A 53 -8.18 -7.61 -4.74
CA THR A 53 -8.57 -7.24 -6.10
C THR A 53 -8.71 -5.73 -6.21
N THR A 54 -8.89 -5.23 -7.43
CA THR A 54 -9.11 -3.81 -7.69
C THR A 54 -10.57 -3.57 -8.04
N ARG A 55 -11.09 -2.41 -7.64
CA ARG A 55 -12.42 -1.96 -8.06
C ARG A 55 -12.42 -0.46 -8.28
N LEU A 56 -13.38 0.00 -9.08
CA LEU A 56 -13.59 1.43 -9.32
C LEU A 56 -14.50 2.00 -8.26
N VAL A 57 -14.14 3.16 -7.73
CA VAL A 57 -14.90 3.87 -6.70
C VAL A 57 -15.02 5.33 -7.11
N ASP A 58 -16.21 5.91 -6.90
CA ASP A 58 -16.46 7.31 -7.18
C ASP A 58 -15.55 8.19 -6.31
N ILE A 59 -14.82 9.09 -6.96
CA ILE A 59 -13.87 9.99 -6.27
C ILE A 59 -14.58 10.89 -5.25
N HIS A 60 -15.83 11.24 -5.48
CA HIS A 60 -16.59 12.10 -4.56
C HIS A 60 -16.93 11.39 -3.25
N GLN A 61 -16.96 10.07 -3.24
CA GLN A 61 -17.19 9.28 -2.02
C GLN A 61 -15.96 9.17 -1.15
N ILE A 62 -14.77 9.42 -1.70
CA ILE A 62 -13.49 9.20 -1.02
C ILE A 62 -12.82 10.53 -0.67
N ALA A 63 -13.00 11.55 -1.52
CA ALA A 63 -12.36 12.85 -1.32
C ALA A 63 -12.71 13.43 0.05
N ASN A 64 -11.71 13.91 0.77
CA ASN A 64 -11.80 14.50 2.11
C ASN A 64 -12.16 13.53 3.23
N PHE A 65 -12.17 12.22 2.96
CA PHE A 65 -12.37 11.19 4.00
C PHE A 65 -11.07 10.44 4.25
N GLU A 66 -10.69 10.36 5.51
CA GLU A 66 -9.51 9.64 5.95
C GLU A 66 -9.93 8.34 6.63
N LYS A 67 -9.34 7.22 6.21
CA LYS A 67 -9.55 5.93 6.88
C LYS A 67 -8.49 5.77 7.96
N LYS A 68 -8.92 5.89 9.21
CA LYS A 68 -8.03 5.77 10.36
C LYS A 68 -8.00 4.34 10.89
N VAL A 69 -6.94 4.01 11.62
CA VAL A 69 -6.87 2.75 12.37
C VAL A 69 -7.92 2.78 13.47
N PRO A 70 -8.79 1.76 13.56
CA PRO A 70 -9.78 1.70 14.64
C PRO A 70 -9.10 1.70 16.01
N LEU A 71 -9.62 2.50 16.94
CA LEU A 71 -9.06 2.58 18.29
C LEU A 71 -9.11 1.24 19.02
N GLU A 72 -10.06 0.39 18.71
CA GLU A 72 -10.18 -0.95 19.27
C GLU A 72 -9.01 -1.88 18.93
N TRP A 73 -8.23 -1.53 17.89
CA TRP A 73 -7.04 -2.27 17.48
C TRP A 73 -5.78 -1.84 18.25
N VAL A 74 -5.88 -0.78 19.02
CA VAL A 74 -4.81 -0.29 19.88
C VAL A 74 -5.08 -0.78 21.30
N ASN A 75 -4.04 -1.26 22.00
CA ASN A 75 -4.23 -1.75 23.35
C ASN A 75 -4.66 -0.62 24.30
N SER A 76 -5.18 -0.98 25.49
CA SER A 76 -5.70 -0.02 26.47
C SER A 76 -4.65 0.98 26.96
N TYR A 77 -3.37 0.62 26.93
CA TYR A 77 -2.25 1.49 27.30
C TYR A 77 -1.71 2.31 26.14
N ARG A 78 -2.21 2.10 24.91
CA ARG A 78 -1.76 2.75 23.67
C ARG A 78 -0.28 2.59 23.37
N THR A 79 0.30 1.48 23.79
CA THR A 79 1.72 1.15 23.60
C THR A 79 1.94 0.03 22.59
N ASP A 80 0.90 -0.71 22.24
CA ASP A 80 0.97 -1.85 21.34
C ASP A 80 -0.35 -2.01 20.59
N MET A 81 -0.36 -2.93 19.60
CA MET A 81 -1.51 -3.18 18.78
C MET A 81 -2.17 -4.51 19.13
N GLU A 82 -3.49 -4.53 19.06
CA GLU A 82 -4.25 -5.76 19.26
C GLU A 82 -4.03 -6.76 18.12
N PRO A 83 -4.28 -8.08 18.34
CA PRO A 83 -4.11 -9.10 17.31
C PRO A 83 -4.89 -8.83 16.02
N ALA A 84 -6.01 -8.13 16.09
CA ALA A 84 -6.79 -7.76 14.90
C ALA A 84 -5.99 -6.91 13.93
N PHE A 85 -5.18 -5.97 14.43
CA PHE A 85 -4.29 -5.18 13.60
C PHE A 85 -3.20 -6.04 12.97
N LEU A 86 -2.61 -6.96 13.73
CA LEU A 86 -1.58 -7.86 13.22
C LEU A 86 -2.14 -8.75 12.09
N GLN A 87 -3.36 -9.22 12.23
CA GLN A 87 -4.05 -10.00 11.21
C GLN A 87 -4.25 -9.19 9.92
N TYR A 88 -4.54 -7.90 10.06
CA TYR A 88 -4.69 -7.00 8.92
C TYR A 88 -3.34 -6.70 8.25
N ALA A 89 -2.32 -6.39 9.03
CA ALA A 89 -1.06 -5.85 8.52
C ALA A 89 -0.07 -6.93 8.06
N ARG A 90 -0.07 -8.10 8.71
CA ARG A 90 0.94 -9.13 8.44
C ARG A 90 1.04 -9.55 6.97
N PRO A 91 -0.06 -9.76 6.22
CA PRO A 91 0.05 -10.09 4.80
C PRO A 91 0.68 -8.99 3.96
N LEU A 92 0.56 -7.74 4.40
CA LEU A 92 1.03 -6.57 3.65
C LEU A 92 2.54 -6.38 3.70
N ILE A 93 3.21 -6.96 4.70
CA ILE A 93 4.67 -6.83 4.88
C ILE A 93 5.43 -8.06 4.41
N GLN A 94 4.79 -8.94 3.67
CA GLN A 94 5.43 -10.15 3.16
C GLN A 94 6.41 -9.84 2.04
N ALA A 95 7.51 -10.60 2.01
CA ALA A 95 8.50 -10.58 0.95
C ALA A 95 9.13 -9.20 0.75
N GLU A 96 9.95 -8.79 1.71
CA GLU A 96 10.75 -7.56 1.57
C GLU A 96 11.64 -7.62 0.33
N LEU A 97 11.77 -6.47 -0.33
CA LEU A 97 12.78 -6.31 -1.36
C LEU A 97 14.11 -6.01 -0.68
N THR A 98 15.13 -6.76 -1.04
CA THR A 98 16.48 -6.50 -0.55
C THR A 98 17.11 -5.41 -1.41
N PRO A 99 17.36 -4.21 -0.88
CA PRO A 99 18.03 -3.17 -1.65
C PRO A 99 19.49 -3.54 -1.87
N VAL A 100 20.06 -3.07 -2.97
CA VAL A 100 21.50 -3.18 -3.20
C VAL A 100 22.20 -2.09 -2.41
N TYR A 101 23.16 -2.49 -1.58
CA TYR A 101 23.94 -1.56 -0.76
C TYR A 101 25.30 -1.31 -1.38
N ILE A 102 25.76 -0.06 -1.33
CA ILE A 102 27.12 0.36 -1.68
C ILE A 102 27.66 1.14 -0.49
N ASP A 103 28.77 0.67 0.06
CA ASP A 103 29.42 1.28 1.23
C ASP A 103 28.47 1.45 2.42
N GLY A 104 27.58 0.46 2.64
CA GLY A 104 26.63 0.47 3.74
C GLY A 104 25.38 1.32 3.51
N LEU A 105 25.24 1.95 2.37
CA LEU A 105 24.08 2.77 2.01
C LEU A 105 23.29 2.14 0.87
N PRO A 106 21.96 2.26 0.87
CA PRO A 106 21.15 1.78 -0.23
C PRO A 106 21.53 2.47 -1.55
N ARG A 107 21.63 1.68 -2.60
CA ARG A 107 21.91 2.19 -3.94
C ARG A 107 20.65 2.82 -4.53
N HIS A 108 20.78 4.03 -5.02
CA HIS A 108 19.74 4.72 -5.76
C HIS A 108 20.06 4.77 -7.24
N ILE A 109 19.02 4.53 -8.06
CA ILE A 109 19.14 4.64 -9.51
C ILE A 109 18.55 5.97 -9.92
N PHE A 110 19.39 6.81 -10.54
CA PHE A 110 18.92 8.09 -11.07
C PHE A 110 18.45 7.89 -12.50
N MET A 111 17.20 8.24 -12.76
CA MET A 111 16.69 8.28 -14.12
C MET A 111 17.00 9.63 -14.73
N LYS A 112 17.65 9.59 -15.88
CA LYS A 112 17.97 10.79 -16.65
C LYS A 112 16.83 11.16 -17.59
#